data_ea10d8b524b6abd04de15e684f0112a3
#
_entry.id   ea10d8b524b6abd04de15e684f0112a3
#
_cell.length_a   1.000
_cell.length_b   1.000
_cell.length_c   1.000
_cell.angle_alpha   90.00
_cell.angle_beta   90.00
_cell.angle_gamma   90.00
#
_symmetry.space_group_name_H-M   'P 1'
#
loop_
_entity.id
_entity.type
_entity.pdbx_description
1 polymer ?
#
loop_
_entity_poly.entity_id
_entity_poly.type
_entity_poly.pdbx_seq_one_letter_code
_entity_poly.pdbx_strand_id
1 'polypeptide(L)'
;MENYFKMLNDINVNDKTEKKKDLTYLSWAWAWGEVKKLFPDTTYTVYENNEGWNYFTDGRTCWVKTGVTVQGIEHIEYLPVMDYKNVSIPADKVTSFDVNKAIQRSLTKAVARHGLGLYIYAGEDLPEEEAKEAPKEVKKEEPKSKKATKEQVEEILKLTPNEDLQKVMLDYYKVKKFEDMTEEQANHAIARRKESTKEAKNE
;
A
#
# COMPACT_ATOMS: atom_id res chain seq x y z
N MET A 1 -28.04 -10.29 -4.09
CA MET A 1 -26.86 -9.67 -4.73
C MET A 1 -25.79 -9.55 -3.68
N GLU A 2 -24.60 -10.05 -3.97
CA GLU A 2 -23.45 -9.89 -3.08
C GLU A 2 -23.07 -8.41 -3.03
N ASN A 3 -22.72 -7.92 -1.84
CA ASN A 3 -22.43 -6.51 -1.64
C ASN A 3 -21.06 -6.20 -2.27
N TYR A 4 -21.05 -5.54 -3.44
CA TYR A 4 -19.82 -5.23 -4.19
C TYR A 4 -18.81 -4.42 -3.37
N PHE A 5 -19.29 -3.51 -2.50
CA PHE A 5 -18.42 -2.74 -1.61
C PHE A 5 -17.65 -3.68 -0.66
N LYS A 6 -18.35 -4.66 -0.07
CA LYS A 6 -17.71 -5.64 0.82
C LYS A 6 -16.65 -6.44 0.08
N MET A 7 -16.94 -6.89 -1.15
CA MET A 7 -15.99 -7.65 -1.97
C MET A 7 -14.68 -6.86 -2.20
N LEU A 8 -14.78 -5.57 -2.50
CA LEU A 8 -13.61 -4.70 -2.69
C LEU A 8 -12.92 -4.35 -1.38
N ASN A 9 -13.69 -4.14 -0.31
CA ASN A 9 -13.15 -3.74 0.99
C ASN A 9 -12.42 -4.88 1.72
N ASP A 10 -12.76 -6.12 1.43
CA ASP A 10 -12.09 -7.30 2.00
C ASP A 10 -10.70 -7.57 1.37
N ILE A 11 -10.36 -6.89 0.27
CA ILE A 11 -9.06 -7.04 -0.40
C ILE A 11 -7.98 -6.32 0.41
N ASN A 12 -6.96 -7.07 0.82
CA ASN A 12 -5.78 -6.49 1.46
C ASN A 12 -4.88 -5.82 0.42
N VAL A 13 -4.68 -4.51 0.56
CA VAL A 13 -3.84 -3.72 -0.37
C VAL A 13 -2.46 -3.36 0.19
N ASN A 14 -2.12 -3.81 1.40
CA ASN A 14 -0.92 -3.38 2.13
C ASN A 14 0.38 -3.60 1.34
N ASP A 15 0.50 -4.73 0.65
CA ASP A 15 1.68 -5.08 -0.17
C ASP A 15 1.79 -4.27 -1.46
N LYS A 16 0.76 -3.49 -1.79
CA LYS A 16 0.65 -2.68 -3.02
C LYS A 16 0.70 -1.19 -2.75
N THR A 17 1.01 -0.83 -1.51
CA THR A 17 1.13 0.56 -1.08
C THR A 17 2.59 0.96 -0.93
N GLU A 18 2.86 2.22 -1.22
CA GLU A 18 4.14 2.88 -0.95
C GLU A 18 3.94 3.98 0.08
N LYS A 19 4.80 4.03 1.10
CA LYS A 19 4.82 5.14 2.04
C LYS A 19 5.76 6.23 1.54
N LYS A 20 5.24 7.45 1.44
CA LYS A 20 6.02 8.67 1.16
C LYS A 20 5.73 9.67 2.27
N LYS A 21 6.69 9.87 3.17
CA LYS A 21 6.50 10.60 4.43
C LYS A 21 5.35 9.96 5.25
N ASP A 22 4.36 10.75 5.63
CA ASP A 22 3.22 10.32 6.47
C ASP A 22 2.01 9.83 5.65
N LEU A 23 2.11 9.84 4.30
CA LEU A 23 1.04 9.41 3.42
C LEU A 23 1.30 8.03 2.82
N THR A 24 0.24 7.27 2.70
CA THR A 24 0.22 5.96 2.04
C THR A 24 -0.37 6.11 0.64
N TYR A 25 0.37 5.67 -0.36
CA TYR A 25 -0.06 5.70 -1.76
C TYR A 25 -0.33 4.29 -2.26
N LEU A 26 -1.53 4.06 -2.78
CA LEU A 26 -1.87 2.85 -3.49
C LEU A 26 -1.51 2.99 -4.97
N SER A 27 -0.89 1.96 -5.55
CA SER A 27 -0.61 1.92 -6.98
C SER A 27 -1.92 2.00 -7.79
N TRP A 28 -2.09 3.09 -8.57
CA TRP A 28 -3.29 3.30 -9.38
C TRP A 28 -3.52 2.17 -10.39
N ALA A 29 -2.45 1.68 -11.02
CA ALA A 29 -2.54 0.63 -12.03
C ALA A 29 -2.97 -0.70 -11.41
N TRP A 30 -2.45 -1.02 -10.22
CA TRP A 30 -2.87 -2.21 -9.49
C TRP A 30 -4.32 -2.08 -9.03
N ALA A 31 -4.70 -0.96 -8.40
CA ALA A 31 -6.06 -0.72 -7.93
C ALA A 31 -7.08 -0.85 -9.08
N TRP A 32 -6.80 -0.24 -10.22
CA TRP A 32 -7.62 -0.34 -11.42
C TRP A 32 -7.74 -1.79 -11.90
N GLY A 33 -6.61 -2.52 -11.96
CA GLY A 33 -6.59 -3.93 -12.36
C GLY A 33 -7.44 -4.82 -11.46
N GLU A 34 -7.38 -4.63 -10.12
CA GLU A 34 -8.17 -5.43 -9.18
C GLU A 34 -9.67 -5.17 -9.33
N VAL A 35 -10.08 -3.91 -9.45
CA VAL A 35 -11.49 -3.58 -9.69
C VAL A 35 -11.98 -4.18 -11.00
N LYS A 36 -11.21 -4.06 -12.09
CA LYS A 36 -11.57 -4.61 -13.41
C LYS A 36 -11.65 -6.14 -13.45
N LYS A 37 -10.89 -6.84 -12.61
CA LYS A 37 -10.99 -8.32 -12.48
C LYS A 37 -12.33 -8.74 -11.91
N LEU A 38 -12.84 -8.03 -10.90
CA LEU A 38 -14.11 -8.34 -10.23
C LEU A 38 -15.29 -7.73 -10.97
N PHE A 39 -15.13 -6.52 -11.51
CA PHE A 39 -16.16 -5.73 -12.17
C PHE A 39 -15.68 -5.25 -13.53
N PRO A 40 -15.72 -6.11 -14.59
CA PRO A 40 -15.19 -5.79 -15.91
C PRO A 40 -15.82 -4.56 -16.57
N ASP A 41 -17.06 -4.23 -16.21
CA ASP A 41 -17.81 -3.08 -16.75
C ASP A 41 -17.47 -1.76 -16.06
N THR A 42 -16.53 -1.75 -15.09
CA THR A 42 -16.08 -0.53 -14.43
C THR A 42 -15.55 0.46 -15.47
N THR A 43 -15.98 1.71 -15.35
CA THR A 43 -15.51 2.83 -16.18
C THR A 43 -15.00 3.96 -15.31
N TYR A 44 -14.28 4.89 -15.91
CA TYR A 44 -13.89 6.13 -15.26
C TYR A 44 -14.19 7.33 -16.15
N THR A 45 -14.34 8.50 -15.53
CA THR A 45 -14.53 9.78 -16.17
C THR A 45 -13.51 10.79 -15.64
N VAL A 46 -12.84 11.49 -16.51
CA VAL A 46 -12.10 12.71 -16.18
C VAL A 46 -12.97 13.87 -16.66
N TYR A 47 -13.45 14.67 -15.72
CA TYR A 47 -14.33 15.80 -16.05
C TYR A 47 -13.53 16.97 -16.59
N GLU A 48 -14.09 17.63 -17.57
CA GLU A 48 -13.54 18.82 -18.21
C GLU A 48 -14.32 20.06 -17.75
N ASN A 49 -13.65 21.20 -17.73
CA ASN A 49 -14.30 22.49 -17.52
C ASN A 49 -14.98 22.97 -18.82
N ASN A 50 -15.60 24.16 -18.79
CA ASN A 50 -16.32 24.71 -19.95
C ASN A 50 -15.42 25.01 -21.17
N GLU A 51 -14.12 25.06 -20.98
CA GLU A 51 -13.11 25.29 -22.01
C GLU A 51 -12.50 23.98 -22.57
N GLY A 52 -12.97 22.82 -22.07
CA GLY A 52 -12.48 21.51 -22.46
C GLY A 52 -11.15 21.11 -21.79
N TRP A 53 -10.76 21.77 -20.68
CA TRP A 53 -9.57 21.39 -19.93
C TRP A 53 -9.91 20.40 -18.82
N ASN A 54 -9.03 19.46 -18.60
CA ASN A 54 -9.19 18.40 -17.58
C ASN A 54 -8.83 18.83 -16.15
N TYR A 55 -8.90 20.12 -15.85
CA TYR A 55 -8.76 20.71 -14.53
C TYR A 55 -9.65 21.94 -14.38
N PHE A 56 -9.89 22.33 -13.15
CA PHE A 56 -10.68 23.48 -12.73
C PHE A 56 -9.79 24.45 -11.95
N THR A 57 -10.16 25.73 -11.93
CA THR A 57 -9.41 26.76 -11.20
C THR A 57 -10.35 27.84 -10.66
N ASP A 58 -9.96 28.42 -9.53
CA ASP A 58 -10.55 29.63 -8.95
C ASP A 58 -9.69 30.89 -9.26
N GLY A 59 -8.70 30.74 -10.16
CA GLY A 59 -7.73 31.78 -10.50
C GLY A 59 -6.53 31.83 -9.54
N ARG A 60 -6.56 31.12 -8.42
CA ARG A 60 -5.48 31.05 -7.42
C ARG A 60 -4.79 29.69 -7.39
N THR A 61 -5.57 28.63 -7.41
CA THR A 61 -5.12 27.25 -7.42
C THR A 61 -5.93 26.43 -8.41
N CYS A 62 -5.55 25.16 -8.61
CA CYS A 62 -6.23 24.25 -9.51
C CYS A 62 -6.61 22.95 -8.79
N TRP A 63 -7.66 22.30 -9.28
CA TRP A 63 -8.07 20.96 -8.86
C TRP A 63 -8.56 20.15 -10.04
N VAL A 64 -8.61 18.85 -9.88
CA VAL A 64 -9.21 17.92 -10.83
C VAL A 64 -10.50 17.34 -10.27
N LYS A 65 -11.40 16.92 -11.17
CA LYS A 65 -12.62 16.20 -10.84
C LYS A 65 -12.63 14.91 -11.64
N THR A 66 -12.75 13.78 -10.94
CA THR A 66 -12.82 12.46 -11.58
C THR A 66 -13.98 11.65 -11.03
N GLY A 67 -14.43 10.65 -11.78
CA GLY A 67 -15.44 9.70 -11.34
C GLY A 67 -15.01 8.28 -11.68
N VAL A 68 -15.40 7.33 -10.85
CA VAL A 68 -15.30 5.90 -11.15
C VAL A 68 -16.68 5.28 -10.96
N THR A 69 -17.12 4.51 -11.95
CA THR A 69 -18.43 3.83 -11.94
C THR A 69 -18.21 2.33 -11.80
N VAL A 70 -18.76 1.74 -10.74
CA VAL A 70 -18.80 0.30 -10.49
C VAL A 70 -20.25 -0.11 -10.32
N GLN A 71 -20.71 -1.12 -11.05
CA GLN A 71 -22.10 -1.62 -10.96
C GLN A 71 -23.16 -0.52 -11.18
N GLY A 72 -22.86 0.45 -12.06
CA GLY A 72 -23.74 1.59 -12.35
C GLY A 72 -23.75 2.70 -11.30
N ILE A 73 -23.00 2.58 -10.21
CA ILE A 73 -22.86 3.62 -9.17
C ILE A 73 -21.56 4.39 -9.44
N GLU A 74 -21.65 5.70 -9.61
CA GLU A 74 -20.50 6.57 -9.76
C GLU A 74 -20.14 7.22 -8.42
N HIS A 75 -18.84 7.12 -8.06
CA HIS A 75 -18.26 7.93 -7.00
C HIS A 75 -17.32 8.98 -7.59
N ILE A 76 -17.61 10.23 -7.29
CA ILE A 76 -16.85 11.39 -7.75
C ILE A 76 -15.87 11.81 -6.67
N GLU A 77 -14.65 12.16 -7.12
CA GLU A 77 -13.59 12.68 -6.26
C GLU A 77 -13.06 14.00 -6.82
N TYR A 78 -12.72 14.92 -5.91
CA TYR A 78 -12.04 16.16 -6.22
C TYR A 78 -10.68 16.16 -5.55
N LEU A 79 -9.64 16.53 -6.27
CA LEU A 79 -8.29 16.58 -5.70
C LEU A 79 -7.57 17.86 -6.12
N PRO A 80 -7.03 18.65 -5.18
CA PRO A 80 -6.19 19.79 -5.52
C PRO A 80 -4.94 19.36 -6.29
N VAL A 81 -4.49 20.19 -7.22
CA VAL A 81 -3.18 20.03 -7.85
C VAL A 81 -2.11 20.50 -6.87
N MET A 82 -1.27 19.58 -6.41
CA MET A 82 -0.35 19.77 -5.28
C MET A 82 1.08 19.40 -5.62
N ASP A 83 2.01 20.05 -4.94
CA ASP A 83 3.43 19.73 -4.96
C ASP A 83 3.75 18.47 -4.12
N TYR A 84 5.04 18.15 -4.02
CA TYR A 84 5.54 17.01 -3.23
C TYR A 84 5.37 17.16 -1.71
N LYS A 85 5.02 18.36 -1.23
CA LYS A 85 4.71 18.65 0.18
C LYS A 85 3.21 18.63 0.47
N ASN A 86 2.38 18.27 -0.52
CA ASN A 86 0.92 18.33 -0.50
C ASN A 86 0.37 19.77 -0.33
N VAL A 87 1.14 20.77 -0.75
CA VAL A 87 0.69 22.16 -0.81
C VAL A 87 0.16 22.45 -2.20
N SER A 88 -1.01 23.12 -2.30
CA SER A 88 -1.59 23.50 -3.58
C SER A 88 -0.63 24.36 -4.39
N ILE A 89 -0.45 24.02 -5.66
CA ILE A 89 0.41 24.77 -6.60
C ILE A 89 -0.38 26.01 -7.07
N PRO A 90 0.23 27.22 -7.06
CA PRO A 90 -0.39 28.41 -7.66
C PRO A 90 -0.76 28.19 -9.13
N ALA A 91 -1.92 28.69 -9.58
CA ALA A 91 -2.48 28.41 -10.90
C ALA A 91 -1.52 28.76 -12.06
N ASP A 92 -0.74 29.83 -11.92
CA ASP A 92 0.25 30.28 -12.89
C ASP A 92 1.50 29.36 -12.99
N LYS A 93 1.64 28.40 -12.08
CA LYS A 93 2.76 27.44 -12.01
C LYS A 93 2.36 26.00 -12.25
N VAL A 94 1.05 25.76 -12.41
CA VAL A 94 0.54 24.41 -12.68
C VAL A 94 0.93 23.95 -14.08
N THR A 95 1.47 22.75 -14.18
CA THR A 95 1.82 22.11 -15.45
C THR A 95 0.88 20.96 -15.77
N SER A 96 0.81 20.54 -17.03
CA SER A 96 0.05 19.36 -17.43
C SER A 96 0.54 18.07 -16.73
N PHE A 97 1.82 18.01 -16.36
CA PHE A 97 2.37 16.92 -15.57
C PHE A 97 1.78 16.87 -14.16
N ASP A 98 1.63 18.03 -13.51
CA ASP A 98 1.03 18.11 -12.17
C ASP A 98 -0.46 17.77 -12.21
N VAL A 99 -1.18 18.25 -13.24
CA VAL A 99 -2.58 17.89 -13.48
C VAL A 99 -2.73 16.37 -13.67
N ASN A 100 -1.90 15.75 -14.52
CA ASN A 100 -1.95 14.30 -14.74
C ASN A 100 -1.69 13.51 -13.45
N LYS A 101 -0.73 13.92 -12.63
CA LYS A 101 -0.50 13.31 -11.30
C LYS A 101 -1.72 13.41 -10.41
N ALA A 102 -2.37 14.58 -10.39
CA ALA A 102 -3.58 14.81 -9.60
C ALA A 102 -4.73 13.92 -10.09
N ILE A 103 -4.91 13.76 -11.41
CA ILE A 103 -5.92 12.87 -12.00
C ILE A 103 -5.71 11.43 -11.53
N GLN A 104 -4.49 10.89 -11.61
CA GLN A 104 -4.22 9.50 -11.19
C GLN A 104 -4.50 9.28 -9.70
N ARG A 105 -4.12 10.23 -8.85
CA ARG A 105 -4.41 10.18 -7.41
C ARG A 105 -5.93 10.30 -7.14
N SER A 106 -6.61 11.18 -7.84
CA SER A 106 -8.07 11.38 -7.72
C SER A 106 -8.83 10.11 -8.12
N LEU A 107 -8.47 9.48 -9.23
CA LEU A 107 -9.05 8.20 -9.67
C LEU A 107 -8.82 7.09 -8.63
N THR A 108 -7.65 7.02 -8.02
CA THR A 108 -7.38 6.03 -6.96
C THR A 108 -8.26 6.25 -5.73
N LYS A 109 -8.48 7.50 -5.32
CA LYS A 109 -9.41 7.84 -4.23
C LYS A 109 -10.87 7.53 -4.60
N ALA A 110 -11.27 7.80 -5.85
CA ALA A 110 -12.60 7.43 -6.34
C ALA A 110 -12.82 5.91 -6.32
N VAL A 111 -11.81 5.11 -6.67
CA VAL A 111 -11.82 3.65 -6.51
C VAL A 111 -11.96 3.26 -5.04
N ALA A 112 -11.24 3.91 -4.15
CA ALA A 112 -11.31 3.62 -2.71
C ALA A 112 -12.72 3.84 -2.13
N ARG A 113 -13.48 4.83 -2.63
CA ARG A 113 -14.89 5.02 -2.23
C ARG A 113 -15.79 3.83 -2.56
N HIS A 114 -15.39 2.98 -3.49
CA HIS A 114 -16.05 1.70 -3.78
C HIS A 114 -15.62 0.57 -2.85
N GLY A 115 -14.68 0.82 -1.92
CA GLY A 115 -14.23 -0.11 -0.89
C GLY A 115 -12.75 -0.49 -0.98
N LEU A 116 -12.15 -0.54 -2.18
CA LEU A 116 -10.79 -1.04 -2.36
C LEU A 116 -9.74 -0.15 -1.67
N GLY A 117 -9.18 -0.66 -0.59
CA GLY A 117 -8.13 0.05 0.16
C GLY A 117 -8.63 1.33 0.85
N LEU A 118 -9.92 1.46 1.12
CA LEU A 118 -10.49 2.65 1.76
C LEU A 118 -9.80 2.98 3.10
N TYR A 119 -9.40 1.97 3.84
CA TYR A 119 -8.75 2.11 5.14
C TYR A 119 -7.40 2.82 5.11
N ILE A 120 -6.69 2.85 3.97
CA ILE A 120 -5.40 3.56 3.87
C ILE A 120 -5.56 5.09 3.92
N TYR A 121 -6.76 5.59 3.64
CA TYR A 121 -7.10 7.01 3.66
C TYR A 121 -7.72 7.45 4.99
N ALA A 122 -7.92 6.54 5.93
CA ALA A 122 -8.47 6.87 7.24
C ALA A 122 -7.53 7.85 7.96
N GLY A 123 -8.07 9.01 8.36
CA GLY A 123 -7.34 10.05 9.07
C GLY A 123 -6.65 11.11 8.19
N GLU A 124 -6.67 11.00 6.86
CA GLU A 124 -6.05 12.02 5.99
C GLU A 124 -6.68 13.42 6.15
N ASP A 125 -7.97 13.49 6.47
CA ASP A 125 -8.71 14.75 6.58
C ASP A 125 -8.87 15.21 8.04
N LEU A 126 -8.24 14.52 9.01
CA LEU A 126 -8.26 14.95 10.41
C LEU A 126 -7.26 16.06 10.67
N PRO A 127 -7.57 17.04 11.56
CA PRO A 127 -6.59 18.00 12.05
C PRO A 127 -5.36 17.27 12.62
N GLU A 128 -4.18 17.86 12.50
CA GLU A 128 -2.92 17.21 12.91
C GLU A 128 -2.93 16.73 14.37
N GLU A 129 -3.62 17.45 15.26
CA GLU A 129 -3.78 17.08 16.66
C GLU A 129 -4.66 15.82 16.83
N GLU A 130 -5.74 15.71 16.06
CA GLU A 130 -6.64 14.55 16.08
C GLU A 130 -6.09 13.35 15.30
N ALA A 131 -5.28 13.60 14.27
CA ALA A 131 -4.62 12.53 13.52
C ALA A 131 -3.64 11.73 14.39
N LYS A 132 -3.12 12.32 15.48
CA LYS A 132 -2.29 11.61 16.47
C LYS A 132 -3.11 10.73 17.41
N GLU A 133 -4.40 11.04 17.58
CA GLU A 133 -5.36 10.32 18.44
C GLU A 133 -6.36 9.47 17.65
N ALA A 134 -6.43 9.63 16.31
CA ALA A 134 -7.21 8.71 15.48
C ALA A 134 -6.82 7.29 15.88
N PRO A 135 -7.78 6.38 16.12
CA PRO A 135 -7.46 5.01 16.48
C PRO A 135 -6.46 4.54 15.43
N LYS A 136 -5.21 4.37 15.84
CA LYS A 136 -4.28 3.53 15.08
C LYS A 136 -5.15 2.35 14.71
N GLU A 137 -5.42 2.18 13.40
CA GLU A 137 -6.12 0.98 12.94
C GLU A 137 -5.72 -0.11 13.90
N VAL A 138 -6.73 -0.81 14.41
CA VAL A 138 -6.45 -2.11 14.96
C VAL A 138 -5.71 -2.79 13.83
N LYS A 139 -4.36 -2.59 13.78
CA LYS A 139 -3.52 -3.65 13.28
C LYS A 139 -4.17 -4.82 14.00
N LYS A 140 -4.90 -5.68 13.26
CA LYS A 140 -4.93 -7.06 13.70
C LYS A 140 -3.48 -7.27 14.03
N GLU A 141 -3.16 -7.26 15.31
CA GLU A 141 -1.88 -7.71 15.77
C GLU A 141 -1.71 -9.00 15.00
N GLU A 142 -0.87 -8.97 13.99
CA GLU A 142 -0.19 -10.20 13.65
C GLU A 142 0.27 -10.64 15.03
N PRO A 143 -0.15 -11.82 15.50
CA PRO A 143 0.12 -12.24 16.88
C PRO A 143 1.59 -11.95 17.05
N LYS A 144 1.96 -11.04 17.98
CA LYS A 144 3.34 -10.56 18.21
C LYS A 144 4.20 -11.77 18.03
N SER A 145 4.81 -11.90 16.85
CA SER A 145 5.52 -13.09 16.46
C SER A 145 6.60 -13.18 17.52
N LYS A 146 6.48 -14.17 18.41
CA LYS A 146 7.41 -14.35 19.52
C LYS A 146 8.79 -14.32 18.89
N LYS A 147 9.71 -13.60 19.48
CA LYS A 147 11.10 -13.61 19.03
C LYS A 147 11.62 -15.04 19.10
N ALA A 148 12.52 -15.39 18.19
CA ALA A 148 13.16 -16.69 18.17
C ALA A 148 13.66 -17.05 19.57
N THR A 149 13.38 -18.28 20.00
CA THR A 149 13.83 -18.76 21.29
C THR A 149 15.35 -18.97 21.25
N LYS A 150 16.00 -18.98 22.42
CA LYS A 150 17.44 -19.26 22.51
C LYS A 150 17.80 -20.60 21.90
N GLU A 151 16.94 -21.59 22.07
CA GLU A 151 17.10 -22.95 21.53
C GLU A 151 17.06 -22.94 19.99
N GLN A 152 16.14 -22.17 19.38
CA GLN A 152 16.07 -22.02 17.93
C GLN A 152 17.31 -21.30 17.37
N VAL A 153 17.79 -20.25 18.03
CA VAL A 153 19.01 -19.55 17.64
C VAL A 153 20.24 -20.49 17.70
N GLU A 154 20.37 -21.25 18.77
CA GLU A 154 21.45 -22.24 18.92
C GLU A 154 21.37 -23.33 17.84
N GLU A 155 20.18 -23.78 17.49
CA GLU A 155 19.97 -24.77 16.43
C GLU A 155 20.34 -24.21 15.04
N ILE A 156 19.98 -22.96 14.75
CA ILE A 156 20.39 -22.28 13.52
C ILE A 156 21.92 -22.20 13.44
N LEU A 157 22.59 -21.79 14.51
CA LEU A 157 24.05 -21.69 14.55
C LEU A 157 24.75 -23.04 14.35
N LYS A 158 24.20 -24.13 14.94
CA LYS A 158 24.69 -25.48 14.71
C LYS A 158 24.56 -25.96 13.27
N LEU A 159 23.45 -25.57 12.60
CA LEU A 159 23.17 -25.92 11.20
C LEU A 159 23.89 -25.00 10.20
N THR A 160 24.47 -23.88 10.67
CA THR A 160 25.17 -22.87 9.86
C THR A 160 26.53 -22.54 10.48
N PRO A 161 27.50 -23.45 10.48
CA PRO A 161 28.81 -23.21 11.09
C PRO A 161 29.68 -22.22 10.30
N ASN A 162 29.34 -21.90 9.06
CA ASN A 162 30.08 -20.98 8.20
C ASN A 162 29.55 -19.57 8.31
N GLU A 163 30.42 -18.59 8.60
CA GLU A 163 30.07 -17.17 8.76
C GLU A 163 29.47 -16.55 7.50
N ASP A 164 29.91 -16.97 6.30
CA ASP A 164 29.36 -16.44 5.04
C ASP A 164 27.90 -16.91 4.85
N LEU A 165 27.59 -18.14 5.20
CA LEU A 165 26.22 -18.66 5.20
C LEU A 165 25.34 -17.96 6.24
N GLN A 166 25.89 -17.61 7.39
CA GLN A 166 25.18 -16.83 8.40
C GLN A 166 24.82 -15.45 7.87
N LYS A 167 25.75 -14.74 7.22
CA LYS A 167 25.49 -13.44 6.59
C LYS A 167 24.39 -13.50 5.53
N VAL A 168 24.48 -14.48 4.61
CA VAL A 168 23.45 -14.67 3.58
C VAL A 168 22.08 -14.94 4.19
N MET A 169 22.02 -15.70 5.28
CA MET A 169 20.77 -15.99 5.97
C MET A 169 20.20 -14.75 6.68
N LEU A 170 21.03 -13.96 7.36
CA LEU A 170 20.63 -12.71 8.01
C LEU A 170 20.10 -11.70 6.97
N ASP A 171 20.77 -11.58 5.81
CA ASP A 171 20.31 -10.73 4.71
C ASP A 171 18.97 -11.20 4.12
N TYR A 172 18.80 -12.50 3.95
CA TYR A 172 17.55 -13.08 3.43
C TYR A 172 16.34 -12.74 4.32
N TYR A 173 16.50 -12.87 5.66
CA TYR A 173 15.44 -12.56 6.61
C TYR A 173 15.40 -11.07 7.01
N LYS A 174 16.31 -10.24 6.46
CA LYS A 174 16.41 -8.79 6.73
C LYS A 174 16.56 -8.47 8.22
N VAL A 175 17.33 -9.26 8.95
CA VAL A 175 17.64 -9.08 10.37
C VAL A 175 19.13 -8.88 10.59
N LYS A 176 19.50 -8.17 11.65
CA LYS A 176 20.92 -7.94 11.99
C LYS A 176 21.54 -9.07 12.79
N LYS A 177 20.71 -9.81 13.53
CA LYS A 177 21.11 -10.93 14.40
C LYS A 177 20.02 -12.00 14.38
N PHE A 178 20.36 -13.24 14.66
CA PHE A 178 19.40 -14.35 14.71
C PHE A 178 18.37 -14.19 15.83
N GLU A 179 18.72 -13.50 16.94
CA GLU A 179 17.82 -13.19 18.05
C GLU A 179 16.73 -12.18 17.65
N ASP A 180 16.91 -11.45 16.55
CA ASP A 180 15.92 -10.51 16.04
C ASP A 180 14.91 -11.19 15.09
N MET A 181 15.11 -12.45 14.72
CA MET A 181 14.16 -13.25 13.94
C MET A 181 12.88 -13.50 14.73
N THR A 182 11.79 -13.68 14.02
CA THR A 182 10.54 -14.19 14.60
C THR A 182 10.65 -15.71 14.77
N GLU A 183 9.84 -16.29 15.67
CA GLU A 183 9.76 -17.74 15.88
C GLU A 183 9.46 -18.50 14.56
N GLU A 184 8.59 -17.93 13.70
CA GLU A 184 8.27 -18.47 12.38
C GLU A 184 9.46 -18.41 11.42
N GLN A 185 10.17 -17.28 11.39
CA GLN A 185 11.39 -17.13 10.58
C GLN A 185 12.48 -18.13 11.02
N ALA A 186 12.65 -18.30 12.31
CA ALA A 186 13.59 -19.25 12.87
C ALA A 186 13.24 -20.70 12.50
N ASN A 187 11.97 -21.08 12.63
CA ASN A 187 11.49 -22.41 12.24
C ASN A 187 11.69 -22.66 10.73
N HIS A 188 11.38 -21.67 9.89
CA HIS A 188 11.60 -21.76 8.45
C HIS A 188 13.10 -21.92 8.11
N ALA A 189 13.97 -21.15 8.77
CA ALA A 189 15.41 -21.23 8.60
C ALA A 189 15.97 -22.63 8.96
N ILE A 190 15.53 -23.17 10.09
CA ILE A 190 15.91 -24.52 10.57
C ILE A 190 15.45 -25.59 9.57
N ALA A 191 14.20 -25.54 9.13
CA ALA A 191 13.63 -26.51 8.18
C ALA A 191 14.43 -26.54 6.86
N ARG A 192 14.66 -25.35 6.28
CA ARG A 192 15.40 -25.21 5.02
C ARG A 192 16.85 -25.70 5.10
N ARG A 193 17.52 -25.46 6.24
CA ARG A 193 18.90 -25.95 6.44
C ARG A 193 18.97 -27.48 6.63
N LYS A 194 17.99 -28.06 7.31
CA LYS A 194 17.88 -29.51 7.46
C LYS A 194 17.67 -30.21 6.12
N GLU A 195 16.86 -29.63 5.22
CA GLU A 195 16.66 -30.14 3.86
C GLU A 195 17.97 -30.10 3.06
N SER A 196 18.64 -28.95 2.98
CA SER A 196 19.93 -28.81 2.26
C SER A 196 21.01 -29.71 2.81
N THR A 197 21.00 -30.01 4.11
CA THR A 197 22.00 -30.93 4.71
C THR A 197 21.70 -32.42 4.40
N LYS A 198 20.45 -32.76 4.13
CA LYS A 198 20.05 -34.12 3.71
C LYS A 198 20.40 -34.36 2.24
N GLU A 199 20.21 -33.39 1.37
CA GLU A 199 20.57 -33.47 -0.05
C GLU A 199 22.07 -33.65 -0.23
N ALA A 200 22.89 -32.89 0.51
CA ALA A 200 24.36 -33.00 0.48
C ALA A 200 24.95 -34.32 1.06
N LYS A 201 24.14 -35.16 1.70
CA LYS A 201 24.55 -36.47 2.21
C LYS A 201 24.15 -37.64 1.31
N ASN A 202 23.30 -37.35 0.31
CA ASN A 202 22.81 -38.38 -0.63
C ASN A 202 23.50 -38.31 -2.01
N GLU A 203 24.46 -37.42 -2.20
CA GLU A 203 25.44 -37.38 -3.28
C GLU A 203 26.81 -37.93 -2.79
#